data_f1ce83d48a624f847e82257dd0b5c4e8
#
_entry.id   f1ce83d48a624f847e82257dd0b5c4e8
#
_cell.length_a   1.000
_cell.length_b   1.000
_cell.length_c   1.000
_cell.angle_alpha   90.00
_cell.angle_beta   90.00
_cell.angle_gamma   90.00
#
_symmetry.space_group_name_H-M   'P 1'
#
loop_
_entity.id
_entity.type
_entity.pdbx_description
1 polymer ?
#
loop_
_entity_poly.entity_id
_entity_poly.type
_entity_poly.pdbx_seq_one_letter_code
_entity_poly.pdbx_strand_id
1 'polypeptide(L)'
;MKKKLAAMILTLALAAGILAPVPAYADGITVEETSMDTATEKSFDTDYTVKWDADKVYWNKVTLDQQGILRIHLNEEDPKSLENYDVAVYTAKGEKIWKIMMDCAGAAADNYVGLAKGTYYVSLQSHYQFRPSTTYRFSFEKNNACELEPNEKKNDAVDMKVNTMYTGFMENTYAGEKDNDDFYAITLKKGQSYKFI
;
A
#
# COMPACT_ATOMS: atom_id res chain seq x y z
N MET A 1 -69.74 -31.71 35.63
CA MET A 1 -68.48 -31.14 36.10
C MET A 1 -67.47 -31.22 34.97
N LYS A 2 -67.17 -30.10 34.29
CA LYS A 2 -66.23 -30.02 33.15
C LYS A 2 -64.89 -29.55 33.67
N LYS A 3 -63.88 -30.43 33.69
CA LYS A 3 -62.50 -30.06 34.02
C LYS A 3 -61.87 -29.38 32.81
N LYS A 4 -61.50 -28.09 32.96
CA LYS A 4 -60.74 -27.37 31.98
C LYS A 4 -59.25 -27.72 32.14
N LEU A 5 -58.65 -28.32 31.12
CA LEU A 5 -57.24 -28.57 31.00
C LEU A 5 -56.59 -27.29 30.51
N ALA A 6 -55.77 -26.64 31.33
CA ALA A 6 -54.97 -25.53 30.95
C ALA A 6 -53.67 -26.02 30.26
N ALA A 7 -53.55 -25.80 28.99
CA ALA A 7 -52.32 -26.05 28.27
C ALA A 7 -51.33 -24.89 28.53
N MET A 8 -50.23 -25.23 29.19
CA MET A 8 -49.15 -24.32 29.44
C MET A 8 -48.21 -24.36 28.20
N ILE A 9 -48.31 -23.30 27.40
CA ILE A 9 -47.39 -23.13 26.25
C ILE A 9 -46.07 -22.57 26.81
N LEU A 10 -45.07 -23.44 26.84
CA LEU A 10 -43.67 -23.05 27.15
C LEU A 10 -43.08 -22.44 25.89
N THR A 11 -43.03 -21.10 25.84
CA THR A 11 -42.35 -20.39 24.77
C THR A 11 -40.83 -20.47 25.01
N LEU A 12 -40.19 -21.33 24.25
CA LEU A 12 -38.72 -21.40 24.22
C LEU A 12 -38.23 -20.20 23.39
N ALA A 13 -37.78 -19.17 24.06
CA ALA A 13 -37.11 -18.08 23.41
C ALA A 13 -35.72 -18.55 22.93
N LEU A 14 -35.63 -18.89 21.64
CA LEU A 14 -34.36 -19.14 21.00
C LEU A 14 -33.65 -17.76 20.92
N ALA A 15 -32.68 -17.52 21.79
CA ALA A 15 -31.75 -16.42 21.63
C ALA A 15 -30.91 -16.72 20.37
N ALA A 16 -31.38 -16.25 19.23
CA ALA A 16 -30.56 -16.16 18.05
C ALA A 16 -29.45 -15.14 18.37
N GLY A 17 -28.31 -15.64 18.84
CA GLY A 17 -27.09 -14.86 18.87
C GLY A 17 -26.86 -14.37 17.44
N ILE A 18 -27.00 -13.07 17.25
CA ILE A 18 -26.53 -12.40 16.04
C ILE A 18 -25.01 -12.55 16.08
N LEU A 19 -24.50 -13.64 15.50
CA LEU A 19 -23.13 -13.68 15.08
C LEU A 19 -22.99 -12.51 14.11
N ALA A 20 -22.31 -11.45 14.55
CA ALA A 20 -21.88 -10.43 13.62
C ALA A 20 -21.24 -11.17 12.45
N PRO A 21 -21.62 -10.91 11.21
CA PRO A 21 -20.96 -11.53 10.08
C PRO A 21 -19.48 -11.20 10.23
N VAL A 22 -18.66 -12.24 10.44
CA VAL A 22 -17.24 -12.13 10.22
C VAL A 22 -17.14 -11.58 8.81
N PRO A 23 -16.47 -10.45 8.56
CA PRO A 23 -16.32 -9.96 7.21
C PRO A 23 -15.72 -11.12 6.43
N ALA A 24 -16.50 -11.70 5.51
CA ALA A 24 -15.96 -12.61 4.53
C ALA A 24 -14.90 -11.76 3.84
N TYR A 25 -13.63 -12.13 3.99
CA TYR A 25 -12.60 -11.60 3.13
C TYR A 25 -13.11 -11.86 1.74
N ALA A 26 -13.53 -10.81 1.06
CA ALA A 26 -13.94 -10.92 -0.33
C ALA A 26 -12.77 -11.57 -1.04
N ASP A 27 -13.00 -12.68 -1.75
CA ASP A 27 -11.97 -13.28 -2.58
C ASP A 27 -11.40 -12.17 -3.44
N GLY A 28 -10.18 -11.71 -3.11
CA GLY A 28 -9.56 -10.57 -3.75
C GLY A 28 -9.44 -10.83 -5.25
N ILE A 29 -9.49 -9.79 -6.05
CA ILE A 29 -9.33 -9.90 -7.51
C ILE A 29 -7.94 -10.49 -7.77
N THR A 30 -7.89 -11.69 -8.34
CA THR A 30 -6.60 -12.35 -8.66
C THR A 30 -5.86 -11.57 -9.74
N VAL A 31 -4.59 -11.31 -9.50
CA VAL A 31 -3.70 -10.58 -10.42
C VAL A 31 -2.80 -11.58 -11.13
N GLU A 32 -2.76 -11.50 -12.45
CA GLU A 32 -1.99 -12.39 -13.33
C GLU A 32 -1.04 -11.63 -14.25
N GLU A 33 -1.08 -10.31 -14.25
CA GLU A 33 -0.29 -9.45 -15.13
C GLU A 33 1.19 -9.51 -14.78
N THR A 34 1.99 -10.11 -15.67
CA THR A 34 3.42 -10.34 -15.50
C THR A 34 4.31 -9.41 -16.34
N SER A 35 3.73 -8.41 -16.98
CA SER A 35 4.48 -7.37 -17.69
C SER A 35 3.84 -6.00 -17.49
N MET A 36 4.65 -4.96 -17.59
CA MET A 36 4.18 -3.57 -17.51
C MET A 36 3.15 -3.25 -18.62
N ASP A 37 3.32 -3.81 -19.81
CA ASP A 37 2.43 -3.57 -20.96
C ASP A 37 1.04 -4.19 -20.78
N THR A 38 0.93 -5.24 -19.98
CA THR A 38 -0.34 -5.92 -19.69
C THR A 38 -0.97 -5.47 -18.37
N ALA A 39 -0.28 -4.61 -17.60
CA ALA A 39 -0.76 -4.15 -16.31
C ALA A 39 -2.10 -3.40 -16.42
N THR A 40 -3.08 -3.86 -15.66
CA THR A 40 -4.41 -3.25 -15.59
C THR A 40 -4.47 -2.18 -14.51
N GLU A 41 -5.35 -1.20 -14.71
CA GLU A 41 -5.61 -0.14 -13.72
C GLU A 41 -6.17 -0.76 -12.43
N LYS A 42 -5.59 -0.41 -11.30
CA LYS A 42 -6.05 -0.83 -9.97
C LYS A 42 -6.81 0.31 -9.29
N SER A 43 -7.93 -0.03 -8.70
CA SER A 43 -8.70 0.89 -7.87
C SER A 43 -8.08 1.00 -6.49
N PHE A 44 -8.07 2.21 -5.93
CA PHE A 44 -7.65 2.41 -4.55
C PHE A 44 -8.63 1.76 -3.57
N ASP A 45 -8.14 1.39 -2.39
CA ASP A 45 -8.87 0.79 -1.29
C ASP A 45 -9.61 -0.52 -1.64
N THR A 46 -9.08 -1.22 -2.67
CA THR A 46 -9.57 -2.53 -3.12
C THR A 46 -8.51 -3.58 -2.84
N ASP A 47 -8.94 -4.73 -2.32
CA ASP A 47 -8.05 -5.87 -2.08
C ASP A 47 -7.83 -6.65 -3.38
N TYR A 48 -6.57 -6.89 -3.67
CA TYR A 48 -6.09 -7.71 -4.78
C TYR A 48 -5.32 -8.88 -4.22
N THR A 49 -5.43 -10.04 -4.86
CA THR A 49 -4.70 -11.23 -4.48
C THR A 49 -3.74 -11.64 -5.59
N VAL A 50 -2.48 -11.87 -5.24
CA VAL A 50 -1.49 -12.45 -6.13
C VAL A 50 -1.17 -13.88 -5.68
N LYS A 51 -1.22 -14.82 -6.63
CA LYS A 51 -0.67 -16.17 -6.44
C LYS A 51 0.74 -16.17 -7.00
N TRP A 52 1.70 -16.31 -6.12
CA TRP A 52 3.09 -16.22 -6.51
C TRP A 52 3.51 -17.39 -7.39
N ASP A 53 4.21 -17.08 -8.45
CA ASP A 53 4.93 -18.03 -9.28
C ASP A 53 6.40 -17.64 -9.26
N ALA A 54 7.29 -18.61 -9.14
CA ALA A 54 8.71 -18.37 -9.07
C ALA A 54 9.20 -17.51 -10.23
N ASP A 55 10.07 -16.57 -9.93
CA ASP A 55 10.73 -15.70 -10.89
C ASP A 55 9.80 -14.74 -11.68
N LYS A 56 8.51 -14.64 -11.30
CA LYS A 56 7.59 -13.69 -11.92
C LYS A 56 7.51 -12.39 -11.14
N VAL A 57 7.44 -11.32 -11.90
CA VAL A 57 7.13 -9.97 -11.40
C VAL A 57 5.69 -9.65 -11.80
N TYR A 58 4.87 -9.27 -10.83
CA TYR A 58 3.48 -8.90 -11.05
C TYR A 58 3.35 -7.39 -11.14
N TRP A 59 2.67 -6.92 -12.18
CA TRP A 59 2.59 -5.51 -12.51
C TRP A 59 1.18 -4.96 -12.31
N ASN A 60 1.13 -3.79 -11.73
CA ASN A 60 -0.09 -3.07 -11.42
C ASN A 60 0.04 -1.65 -11.97
N LYS A 61 -1.03 -1.11 -12.51
CA LYS A 61 -1.10 0.27 -12.94
C LYS A 61 -1.94 1.07 -11.96
N VAL A 62 -1.50 2.27 -11.58
CA VAL A 62 -2.24 3.22 -10.75
C VAL A 62 -2.17 4.61 -11.37
N THR A 63 -3.26 5.37 -11.30
CA THR A 63 -3.31 6.74 -11.83
C THR A 63 -3.70 7.70 -10.73
N LEU A 64 -2.84 8.70 -10.48
CA LEU A 64 -3.05 9.76 -9.51
C LEU A 64 -3.56 11.01 -10.23
N ASP A 65 -4.73 11.51 -9.83
CA ASP A 65 -5.33 12.72 -10.39
C ASP A 65 -4.68 14.01 -9.87
N GLN A 66 -3.88 13.89 -8.81
CA GLN A 66 -3.11 14.97 -8.17
C GLN A 66 -1.91 14.40 -7.41
N GLN A 67 -1.07 15.29 -6.87
CA GLN A 67 0.04 14.95 -5.97
C GLN A 67 -0.47 14.37 -4.67
N GLY A 68 0.26 13.39 -4.11
CA GLY A 68 -0.04 12.81 -2.82
C GLY A 68 0.81 11.60 -2.47
N ILE A 69 0.37 10.87 -1.47
CA ILE A 69 1.06 9.72 -0.89
C ILE A 69 0.34 8.46 -1.34
N LEU A 70 1.05 7.59 -2.05
CA LEU A 70 0.62 6.23 -2.34
C LEU A 70 1.06 5.33 -1.20
N ARG A 71 0.11 4.68 -0.53
CA ARG A 71 0.37 3.61 0.43
C ARG A 71 0.26 2.28 -0.28
N ILE A 72 1.25 1.42 -0.08
CA ILE A 72 1.28 0.04 -0.54
C ILE A 72 1.20 -0.86 0.68
N HIS A 73 0.08 -1.56 0.83
CA HIS A 73 -0.20 -2.48 1.92
C HIS A 73 -0.10 -3.91 1.42
N LEU A 74 0.74 -4.72 2.04
CA LEU A 74 0.85 -6.16 1.81
C LEU A 74 0.40 -6.89 3.06
N ASN A 75 -0.45 -7.90 2.90
CA ASN A 75 -0.91 -8.75 3.99
C ASN A 75 -0.59 -10.20 3.65
N GLU A 76 0.36 -10.77 4.39
CA GLU A 76 0.70 -12.19 4.30
C GLU A 76 -0.32 -13.01 5.09
N GLU A 77 -0.91 -14.02 4.43
CA GLU A 77 -1.93 -14.87 5.06
C GLU A 77 -1.33 -15.96 5.97
N ASP A 78 -0.06 -16.32 5.76
CA ASP A 78 0.62 -17.29 6.60
C ASP A 78 1.47 -16.64 7.70
N PRO A 79 1.03 -16.67 8.97
CA PRO A 79 1.77 -16.04 10.08
C PRO A 79 3.13 -16.72 10.37
N LYS A 80 3.46 -17.81 9.72
CA LYS A 80 4.76 -18.49 9.84
C LYS A 80 5.70 -18.14 8.69
N SER A 81 5.23 -17.39 7.73
CA SER A 81 6.02 -16.95 6.60
C SER A 81 7.04 -15.91 7.04
N LEU A 82 8.28 -16.05 6.59
CA LEU A 82 9.35 -15.07 6.74
C LEU A 82 9.61 -14.45 5.36
N GLU A 83 8.61 -13.76 4.81
CA GLU A 83 8.63 -13.34 3.43
C GLU A 83 9.10 -11.94 3.23
N ASN A 84 9.93 -11.79 2.21
CA ASN A 84 10.32 -10.51 1.69
C ASN A 84 9.81 -10.36 0.26
N TYR A 85 9.27 -9.19 -0.01
CA TYR A 85 8.77 -8.82 -1.32
C TYR A 85 9.53 -7.61 -1.84
N ASP A 86 10.06 -7.71 -3.05
CA ASP A 86 10.52 -6.54 -3.77
C ASP A 86 9.30 -5.78 -4.30
N VAL A 87 9.20 -4.52 -3.92
CA VAL A 87 8.20 -3.59 -4.39
C VAL A 87 8.89 -2.42 -5.04
N ALA A 88 8.52 -2.08 -6.27
CA ALA A 88 9.09 -0.94 -6.95
C ALA A 88 8.05 -0.14 -7.71
N VAL A 89 8.27 1.17 -7.81
CA VAL A 89 7.41 2.10 -8.54
C VAL A 89 8.15 2.63 -9.77
N TYR A 90 7.44 2.67 -10.88
CA TYR A 90 7.95 3.10 -12.17
C TYR A 90 7.06 4.19 -12.76
N THR A 91 7.67 5.11 -13.49
CA THR A 91 6.94 6.07 -14.32
C THR A 91 6.25 5.37 -15.50
N ALA A 92 5.34 6.08 -16.18
CA ALA A 92 4.73 5.60 -17.43
C ALA A 92 5.74 5.33 -18.57
N LYS A 93 6.99 5.80 -18.44
CA LYS A 93 8.07 5.55 -19.39
C LYS A 93 8.92 4.33 -19.03
N GLY A 94 8.63 3.64 -17.93
CA GLY A 94 9.38 2.50 -17.44
C GLY A 94 10.63 2.86 -16.64
N GLU A 95 10.80 4.11 -16.22
CA GLU A 95 11.87 4.54 -15.33
C GLU A 95 11.51 4.17 -13.90
N LYS A 96 12.37 3.38 -13.23
CA LYS A 96 12.19 3.06 -11.81
C LYS A 96 12.55 4.27 -10.97
N ILE A 97 11.61 4.74 -10.15
CA ILE A 97 11.75 5.94 -9.33
C ILE A 97 11.78 5.62 -7.83
N TRP A 98 11.40 4.44 -7.43
CA TRP A 98 11.39 4.02 -6.03
C TRP A 98 11.43 2.50 -5.92
N LYS A 99 12.10 1.95 -4.90
CA LYS A 99 12.13 0.52 -4.61
C LYS A 99 12.36 0.27 -3.13
N ILE A 100 11.66 -0.72 -2.59
CA ILE A 100 11.90 -1.24 -1.24
C ILE A 100 11.77 -2.75 -1.22
N MET A 101 12.42 -3.38 -0.26
CA MET A 101 12.12 -4.74 0.14
C MET A 101 11.22 -4.72 1.37
N MET A 102 9.96 -5.12 1.21
CA MET A 102 9.00 -5.21 2.30
C MET A 102 9.15 -6.54 3.03
N ASP A 103 9.42 -6.47 4.33
CA ASP A 103 9.43 -7.62 5.23
C ASP A 103 8.03 -7.78 5.82
N CYS A 104 7.33 -8.84 5.44
CA CYS A 104 6.00 -9.15 5.91
C CYS A 104 5.97 -10.26 6.97
N ALA A 105 7.10 -10.65 7.55
CA ALA A 105 7.29 -11.77 8.49
C ALA A 105 6.06 -12.10 9.37
N GLY A 106 5.08 -12.80 8.81
CA GLY A 106 3.84 -13.19 9.48
C GLY A 106 2.89 -12.06 9.85
N ALA A 107 3.02 -10.88 9.25
CA ALA A 107 2.21 -9.70 9.53
C ALA A 107 1.95 -8.88 8.25
N ALA A 108 1.05 -7.92 8.37
CA ALA A 108 0.89 -6.91 7.34
C ALA A 108 2.05 -5.90 7.38
N ALA A 109 2.49 -5.44 6.21
CA ALA A 109 3.47 -4.38 6.06
C ALA A 109 2.91 -3.23 5.22
N ASP A 110 3.27 -2.02 5.62
CA ASP A 110 2.91 -0.78 4.93
C ASP A 110 4.15 -0.05 4.47
N ASN A 111 4.11 0.44 3.24
CA ASN A 111 5.09 1.41 2.77
C ASN A 111 4.41 2.58 2.06
N TYR A 112 5.11 3.68 2.01
CA TYR A 112 4.58 4.95 1.56
C TYR A 112 5.56 5.57 0.57
N VAL A 113 5.04 6.11 -0.52
CA VAL A 113 5.81 6.85 -1.50
C VAL A 113 5.06 8.09 -1.94
N GLY A 114 5.72 9.24 -1.90
CA GLY A 114 5.14 10.47 -2.38
C GLY A 114 5.30 10.59 -3.90
N LEU A 115 4.23 10.89 -4.59
CA LEU A 115 4.18 10.91 -6.05
C LEU A 115 3.48 12.17 -6.57
N ALA A 116 3.98 12.72 -7.64
CA ALA A 116 3.28 13.76 -8.39
C ALA A 116 2.02 13.20 -9.07
N LYS A 117 1.15 14.07 -9.58
CA LYS A 117 0.07 13.67 -10.47
C LYS A 117 0.63 12.89 -11.69
N GLY A 118 0.10 11.71 -11.98
CA GLY A 118 0.58 10.91 -13.11
C GLY A 118 0.07 9.47 -13.09
N THR A 119 0.51 8.72 -14.09
CA THR A 119 0.30 7.27 -14.16
C THR A 119 1.60 6.57 -13.79
N TYR A 120 1.50 5.60 -12.92
CA TYR A 120 2.61 4.82 -12.40
C TYR A 120 2.33 3.32 -12.51
N TYR A 121 3.42 2.56 -12.50
CA TYR A 121 3.36 1.11 -12.45
C TYR A 121 4.04 0.62 -11.19
N VAL A 122 3.38 -0.28 -10.48
CA VAL A 122 3.90 -0.90 -9.26
C VAL A 122 4.19 -2.35 -9.54
N SER A 123 5.44 -2.76 -9.40
CA SER A 123 5.85 -4.15 -9.50
C SER A 123 5.92 -4.79 -8.12
N LEU A 124 5.47 -6.03 -8.04
CA LEU A 124 5.56 -6.88 -6.86
C LEU A 124 6.28 -8.18 -7.25
N GLN A 125 7.28 -8.58 -6.47
CA GLN A 125 8.01 -9.82 -6.68
C GLN A 125 8.30 -10.50 -5.34
N SER A 126 8.00 -11.78 -5.20
CA SER A 126 8.40 -12.59 -4.05
C SER A 126 9.82 -13.11 -4.21
N HIS A 127 10.58 -13.13 -3.13
CA HIS A 127 11.92 -13.75 -3.11
C HIS A 127 11.90 -15.28 -2.96
N TYR A 128 10.74 -15.89 -2.74
CA TYR A 128 10.62 -17.31 -2.44
C TYR A 128 9.73 -18.06 -3.44
N GLN A 129 10.04 -19.35 -3.67
CA GLN A 129 9.48 -20.14 -4.77
C GLN A 129 8.15 -20.83 -4.50
N PHE A 130 7.72 -20.96 -3.26
CA PHE A 130 6.53 -21.76 -2.91
C PHE A 130 5.67 -21.00 -1.92
N ARG A 131 4.72 -20.25 -2.45
CA ARG A 131 3.93 -19.35 -1.62
C ARG A 131 2.42 -19.49 -1.80
N PRO A 132 1.69 -19.36 -0.68
CA PRO A 132 0.29 -19.08 -0.73
C PRO A 132 0.06 -17.72 -1.42
N SER A 133 -1.19 -17.37 -1.58
CA SER A 133 -1.55 -16.05 -2.08
C SER A 133 -1.23 -14.97 -1.04
N THR A 134 -0.82 -13.80 -1.52
CA THR A 134 -0.69 -12.60 -0.71
C THR A 134 -1.75 -11.60 -1.13
N THR A 135 -2.42 -11.00 -0.17
CA THR A 135 -3.36 -9.92 -0.42
C THR A 135 -2.64 -8.58 -0.29
N TYR A 136 -2.88 -7.68 -1.23
CA TYR A 136 -2.33 -6.33 -1.20
C TYR A 136 -3.40 -5.29 -1.56
N ARG A 137 -3.13 -4.05 -1.18
CA ARG A 137 -4.00 -2.90 -1.43
C ARG A 137 -3.18 -1.66 -1.70
N PHE A 138 -3.64 -0.84 -2.63
CA PHE A 138 -3.17 0.51 -2.82
C PHE A 138 -4.17 1.48 -2.20
N SER A 139 -3.67 2.43 -1.40
CA SER A 139 -4.48 3.55 -0.90
C SER A 139 -3.79 4.86 -1.29
N PHE A 140 -4.56 5.90 -1.49
CA PHE A 140 -4.02 7.19 -1.91
C PHE A 140 -4.54 8.31 -1.02
N GLU A 141 -3.60 9.11 -0.48
CA GLU A 141 -3.89 10.31 0.28
C GLU A 141 -3.40 11.55 -0.48
N LYS A 142 -4.31 12.50 -0.70
CA LYS A 142 -3.97 13.80 -1.30
C LYS A 142 -3.08 14.58 -0.35
N ASN A 143 -1.88 14.91 -0.77
CA ASN A 143 -0.96 15.72 0.03
C ASN A 143 -0.09 16.60 -0.87
N ASN A 144 -0.28 17.91 -0.80
CA ASN A 144 0.49 18.88 -1.57
C ASN A 144 1.80 19.31 -0.87
N ALA A 145 2.07 18.74 0.29
CA ALA A 145 3.24 19.02 1.10
C ALA A 145 3.87 17.70 1.58
N CYS A 146 4.10 16.79 0.65
CA CYS A 146 4.87 15.57 0.85
C CYS A 146 6.13 15.60 -0.01
N GLU A 147 7.08 14.80 0.40
CA GLU A 147 8.21 14.39 -0.43
C GLU A 147 7.71 13.76 -1.73
N LEU A 148 8.44 13.91 -2.80
CA LEU A 148 8.08 13.37 -4.11
C LEU A 148 9.27 12.63 -4.70
N GLU A 149 9.03 11.42 -5.15
CA GLU A 149 10.01 10.62 -5.85
C GLU A 149 10.03 10.88 -7.38
N PRO A 150 11.23 10.84 -7.98
CA PRO A 150 12.56 10.68 -7.37
C PRO A 150 13.10 12.03 -6.83
N ASN A 151 13.86 12.02 -5.73
CA ASN A 151 14.48 13.22 -5.14
C ASN A 151 15.94 13.01 -4.65
N GLU A 152 16.61 11.92 -5.06
CA GLU A 152 17.96 11.54 -4.67
C GLU A 152 19.06 12.42 -5.31
N LYS A 153 18.69 13.42 -6.10
CA LYS A 153 19.64 14.31 -6.75
C LYS A 153 19.20 15.77 -6.63
N LYS A 154 20.17 16.65 -6.54
CA LYS A 154 19.92 18.09 -6.48
C LYS A 154 19.00 18.63 -7.58
N ASN A 155 19.03 18.04 -8.78
CA ASN A 155 18.20 18.47 -9.89
C ASN A 155 16.73 18.01 -9.76
N ASP A 156 16.50 17.01 -8.94
CA ASP A 156 15.18 16.39 -8.68
C ASP A 156 14.63 16.83 -7.32
N ALA A 157 15.32 17.81 -6.65
CA ALA A 157 14.98 18.31 -5.34
C ALA A 157 13.52 18.81 -5.25
N VAL A 158 12.84 18.41 -4.18
CA VAL A 158 11.47 18.84 -3.90
C VAL A 158 11.42 20.30 -3.49
N ASP A 159 10.65 21.12 -4.21
CA ASP A 159 10.45 22.52 -3.88
C ASP A 159 9.60 22.70 -2.62
N MET A 160 10.21 23.19 -1.54
CA MET A 160 9.55 23.45 -0.28
C MET A 160 9.12 24.93 -0.14
N LYS A 161 7.96 25.14 0.43
CA LYS A 161 7.45 26.48 0.77
C LYS A 161 7.75 26.80 2.23
N VAL A 162 8.16 28.06 2.48
CA VAL A 162 8.33 28.58 3.84
C VAL A 162 7.01 28.50 4.62
N ASN A 163 7.08 28.18 5.93
CA ASN A 163 5.93 28.00 6.82
C ASN A 163 4.98 26.86 6.43
N THR A 164 5.48 25.85 5.75
CA THR A 164 4.73 24.64 5.41
C THR A 164 5.43 23.45 6.03
N MET A 165 4.68 22.58 6.71
CA MET A 165 5.18 21.30 7.18
C MET A 165 5.11 20.31 6.03
N TYR A 166 6.18 19.58 5.78
CA TYR A 166 6.25 18.53 4.77
C TYR A 166 6.32 17.15 5.42
N THR A 167 5.68 16.18 4.80
CA THR A 167 5.81 14.78 5.15
C THR A 167 6.92 14.17 4.30
N GLY A 168 7.97 13.67 4.94
CA GLY A 168 9.02 12.86 4.32
C GLY A 168 8.91 11.41 4.75
N PHE A 169 9.53 10.53 3.99
CA PHE A 169 9.53 9.09 4.26
C PHE A 169 10.98 8.65 4.48
N MET A 170 11.22 8.01 5.62
CA MET A 170 12.51 7.39 5.89
C MET A 170 12.38 5.90 5.59
N GLU A 171 12.99 5.45 4.53
CA GLU A 171 12.96 4.06 4.16
C GLU A 171 13.96 3.24 4.98
N ASN A 172 13.48 2.09 5.50
CA ASN A 172 14.34 1.10 6.10
C ASN A 172 15.00 0.28 5.00
N THR A 173 16.27 0.55 4.72
CA THR A 173 17.01 -0.16 3.69
C THR A 173 17.44 -1.53 4.17
N TYR A 174 16.76 -2.56 3.67
CA TYR A 174 17.29 -3.91 3.68
C TYR A 174 17.77 -4.26 2.26
N ALA A 175 19.01 -4.79 2.14
CA ALA A 175 19.59 -5.29 0.88
C ALA A 175 20.12 -4.31 -0.18
N GLY A 176 20.71 -3.20 0.21
CA GLY A 176 21.78 -2.59 -0.63
C GLY A 176 21.38 -1.60 -1.72
N GLU A 177 20.12 -1.37 -2.01
CA GLU A 177 19.67 -0.19 -2.72
C GLU A 177 19.18 0.82 -1.68
N LYS A 178 19.91 1.91 -1.51
CA LYS A 178 19.64 2.89 -0.46
C LYS A 178 19.01 4.11 -1.09
N ASP A 179 17.81 4.45 -0.63
CA ASP A 179 17.33 5.81 -0.60
C ASP A 179 18.11 6.52 0.51
N ASN A 180 19.20 7.21 0.15
CA ASN A 180 20.14 7.72 1.15
C ASN A 180 20.10 9.23 1.30
N ASP A 181 19.67 9.93 0.26
CA ASP A 181 19.85 11.37 0.16
C ASP A 181 18.63 12.03 -0.46
N ASP A 182 17.78 12.61 0.38
CA ASP A 182 16.66 13.44 -0.07
C ASP A 182 17.09 14.88 -0.29
N PHE A 183 16.84 15.40 -1.45
CA PHE A 183 17.12 16.79 -1.76
C PHE A 183 15.87 17.63 -1.72
N TYR A 184 15.93 18.72 -0.95
CA TYR A 184 14.88 19.72 -0.85
C TYR A 184 15.40 21.09 -1.27
N ALA A 185 14.66 21.81 -2.08
CA ALA A 185 14.95 23.16 -2.50
C ALA A 185 14.05 24.16 -1.78
N ILE A 186 14.61 25.21 -1.21
CA ILE A 186 13.86 26.27 -0.55
C ILE A 186 14.34 27.63 -1.01
N THR A 187 13.43 28.50 -1.43
CA THR A 187 13.74 29.88 -1.80
C THR A 187 13.60 30.80 -0.59
N LEU A 188 14.71 31.37 -0.15
CA LEU A 188 14.78 32.28 1.00
C LEU A 188 14.86 33.76 0.53
N LYS A 189 14.17 34.64 1.24
CA LYS A 189 14.24 36.08 0.96
C LYS A 189 15.45 36.70 1.67
N LYS A 190 16.22 37.49 0.96
CA LYS A 190 17.37 38.24 1.51
C LYS A 190 16.96 39.09 2.71
N GLY A 191 17.75 39.05 3.79
CA GLY A 191 17.55 39.87 4.99
C GLY A 191 16.52 39.36 5.97
N GLN A 192 16.03 38.12 5.79
CA GLN A 192 15.17 37.44 6.76
C GLN A 192 15.93 36.31 7.45
N SER A 193 15.53 36.00 8.70
CA SER A 193 16.02 34.83 9.44
C SER A 193 14.99 33.69 9.34
N TYR A 194 15.48 32.47 9.18
CA TYR A 194 14.67 31.26 9.06
C TYR A 194 15.10 30.23 10.08
N LYS A 195 14.16 29.41 10.55
CA LYS A 195 14.42 28.31 11.46
C LYS A 195 13.81 27.04 10.84
N PHE A 196 14.61 25.98 10.78
CA PHE A 196 14.11 24.61 10.50
C PHE A 196 13.74 23.96 11.83
N ILE A 197 12.58 23.34 11.88
CA ILE A 197 12.02 22.66 13.06
C ILE A 197 11.48 21.31 12.69
#